data_6494d6ec1e987b16486823aea64ec6cc
#
_entry.id   6494d6ec1e987b16486823aea64ec6cc
#
_cell.length_a   1.000
_cell.length_b   1.000
_cell.length_c   1.000
_cell.angle_alpha   90.00
_cell.angle_beta   90.00
_cell.angle_gamma   90.00
#
_symmetry.space_group_name_H-M   'P 1'
#
loop_
_entity.id
_entity.type
_entity.pdbx_description
1 polymer ?
#
loop_
_entity_poly.entity_id
_entity_poly.type
_entity_poly.pdbx_seq_one_letter_code
_entity_poly.pdbx_strand_id
1 'polypeptide(L)'
;MKKNILLYLIVFVIVATLAVGCGQPVEEPEEPSENGESEEDVVKFAIIFGVGGLGDNGYNDEVNRGVKMAAEEFGAEYDYAEPQDISEFETQLRMFADAGEYDTIIAVSTEQAEALKMVAEEYPEQRFTMIDTKIDDMDNVHSISASHPEQHFLSGVLAGLATQDDRFPLSNPENILGFAIAMDTPTSRGQASGFLAGAKYANPDVEILTNYIGGYNDPVTAKELALVMYERGADIVSVNAGSSSQGVFAAAKEKNRYVIGTSLAMVDPEVSLSTSVKKVWLFIVQEIESLDKGTWEPGFTEKGMAEGVTDYDVEGLDVEIPEDVIAKIDEAREKVASGELVLPTDLDQVDAWAAENQME
;
A
#
# COMPACT_ATOMS: atom_id res chain seq x y z
N MET A 1 -7.86 18.12 62.62
CA MET A 1 -7.60 19.47 63.24
C MET A 1 -7.90 20.51 62.17
N LYS A 2 -8.98 21.19 62.37
CA LYS A 2 -9.23 22.63 62.38
C LYS A 2 -8.96 23.36 61.03
N LYS A 3 -10.06 23.79 60.29
CA LYS A 3 -10.76 25.10 60.37
C LYS A 3 -10.04 26.13 59.47
N ASN A 4 -10.68 26.96 58.60
CA ASN A 4 -11.96 27.71 58.56
C ASN A 4 -12.19 28.21 57.11
N ILE A 5 -13.31 28.15 56.50
CA ILE A 5 -14.43 29.05 56.28
C ILE A 5 -14.09 30.53 56.49
N LEU A 6 -14.27 31.36 55.40
CA LEU A 6 -14.87 32.68 55.50
C LEU A 6 -15.45 33.14 54.17
N LEU A 7 -16.72 33.31 54.20
CA LEU A 7 -17.71 33.94 53.37
C LEU A 7 -17.58 35.48 53.45
N TYR A 8 -17.66 36.22 52.33
CA TYR A 8 -18.18 37.61 52.35
C TYR A 8 -19.03 37.93 51.12
N LEU A 9 -20.27 38.17 51.47
CA LEU A 9 -21.36 38.75 50.73
C LEU A 9 -21.29 40.28 50.92
N ILE A 10 -21.36 41.12 49.91
CA ILE A 10 -21.76 42.51 50.01
C ILE A 10 -22.72 42.92 48.87
N VAL A 11 -23.81 43.40 49.30
CA VAL A 11 -25.08 43.81 48.73
C VAL A 11 -25.01 45.27 48.26
N PHE A 12 -25.67 45.54 47.10
CA PHE A 12 -26.48 46.69 46.71
C PHE A 12 -25.97 48.13 46.96
N VAL A 13 -26.09 48.96 45.90
CA VAL A 13 -26.90 50.24 45.95
C VAL A 13 -27.26 50.70 44.53
N ILE A 14 -28.55 50.88 44.29
CA ILE A 14 -29.25 51.54 43.17
C ILE A 14 -29.18 53.05 43.40
N VAL A 15 -28.84 53.84 42.39
CA VAL A 15 -29.28 55.25 42.30
C VAL A 15 -29.72 55.53 40.86
N ALA A 16 -31.04 55.82 40.75
CA ALA A 16 -31.64 56.36 39.54
C ALA A 16 -31.52 57.88 39.49
N THR A 17 -31.11 58.44 38.37
CA THR A 17 -31.34 59.86 38.04
C THR A 17 -31.81 59.97 36.60
N LEU A 18 -33.06 60.45 36.47
CA LEU A 18 -33.72 60.91 35.23
C LEU A 18 -33.12 62.25 34.77
N ALA A 19 -32.70 62.30 33.49
CA ALA A 19 -32.62 63.61 32.81
C ALA A 19 -33.06 63.43 31.35
N VAL A 20 -34.10 64.18 30.98
CA VAL A 20 -34.72 64.27 29.66
C VAL A 20 -33.84 65.14 28.75
N GLY A 21 -33.59 64.68 27.52
CA GLY A 21 -32.94 65.47 26.46
C GLY A 21 -33.24 64.90 25.08
N CYS A 22 -33.80 65.74 24.21
CA CYS A 22 -34.35 65.46 22.88
C CYS A 22 -33.39 64.97 21.85
N GLY A 23 -33.82 63.96 21.11
CA GLY A 23 -33.89 63.89 19.65
C GLY A 23 -32.59 63.75 18.81
N GLN A 24 -32.27 62.50 18.40
CA GLN A 24 -31.76 62.17 17.05
C GLN A 24 -32.06 60.66 16.80
N PRO A 25 -32.25 60.22 15.55
CA PRO A 25 -32.60 58.81 15.30
C PRO A 25 -31.43 57.91 15.64
N VAL A 26 -31.68 56.97 16.53
CA VAL A 26 -30.76 55.91 16.91
C VAL A 26 -30.75 54.91 15.77
N GLU A 27 -29.62 54.74 15.08
CA GLU A 27 -29.28 53.53 14.32
C GLU A 27 -29.36 52.34 15.29
N GLU A 28 -30.17 51.32 14.93
CA GLU A 28 -30.14 50.03 15.63
C GLU A 28 -28.72 49.48 15.64
N PRO A 29 -28.25 49.00 16.77
CA PRO A 29 -26.99 48.25 16.77
C PRO A 29 -27.18 47.00 15.91
N GLU A 30 -26.41 46.88 14.84
CA GLU A 30 -26.24 45.61 14.15
C GLU A 30 -25.83 44.57 15.21
N GLU A 31 -26.63 43.51 15.32
CA GLU A 31 -26.25 42.31 16.06
C GLU A 31 -24.91 41.84 15.51
N PRO A 32 -23.96 41.42 16.36
CA PRO A 32 -22.75 40.84 15.87
C PRO A 32 -23.17 39.63 15.02
N SER A 33 -22.84 39.66 13.73
CA SER A 33 -22.88 38.47 12.90
C SER A 33 -22.10 37.41 13.67
N GLU A 34 -22.73 36.37 14.13
CA GLU A 34 -22.06 35.12 14.42
C GLU A 34 -21.30 34.76 13.14
N ASN A 35 -20.00 35.02 13.15
CA ASN A 35 -19.12 34.27 12.31
C ASN A 35 -19.29 32.83 12.76
N GLY A 36 -20.19 32.13 12.08
CA GLY A 36 -20.13 30.69 12.07
C GLY A 36 -18.74 30.36 11.50
N GLU A 37 -17.79 30.06 12.37
CA GLU A 37 -16.74 29.14 12.01
C GLU A 37 -17.53 27.93 11.51
N SER A 38 -17.48 27.67 10.21
CA SER A 38 -17.88 26.38 9.67
C SER A 38 -17.08 25.37 10.45
N GLU A 39 -17.71 24.53 11.25
CA GLU A 39 -17.08 23.29 11.67
C GLU A 39 -16.58 22.70 10.35
N GLU A 40 -15.26 22.66 10.16
CA GLU A 40 -14.68 21.91 9.06
C GLU A 40 -15.23 20.49 9.23
N ASP A 41 -15.99 20.01 8.26
CA ASP A 41 -16.55 18.65 8.28
C ASP A 41 -15.37 17.69 8.29
N VAL A 42 -15.02 17.19 9.48
CA VAL A 42 -13.91 16.25 9.68
C VAL A 42 -14.26 14.94 9.01
N VAL A 43 -13.42 14.48 8.09
CA VAL A 43 -13.61 13.17 7.42
C VAL A 43 -13.59 12.05 8.46
N LYS A 44 -14.64 11.24 8.48
CA LYS A 44 -14.73 10.05 9.34
C LYS A 44 -14.80 8.78 8.50
N PHE A 45 -13.91 7.83 8.75
CA PHE A 45 -13.89 6.58 8.00
C PHE A 45 -13.78 5.34 8.89
N ALA A 46 -14.27 4.22 8.40
CA ALA A 46 -14.04 2.92 9.02
C ALA A 46 -13.09 2.07 8.16
N ILE A 47 -12.28 1.22 8.79
CA ILE A 47 -11.40 0.30 8.06
C ILE A 47 -11.48 -1.11 8.63
N ILE A 48 -11.53 -2.10 7.73
CA ILE A 48 -11.55 -3.51 8.08
C ILE A 48 -10.26 -4.15 7.59
N PHE A 49 -9.39 -4.50 8.52
CA PHE A 49 -8.12 -5.15 8.20
C PHE A 49 -8.31 -6.57 7.67
N GLY A 50 -7.30 -7.09 6.97
CA GLY A 50 -7.26 -8.48 6.55
C GLY A 50 -7.12 -9.44 7.73
N VAL A 51 -7.44 -10.72 7.52
CA VAL A 51 -7.22 -11.78 8.50
C VAL A 51 -5.74 -11.81 8.93
N GLY A 52 -5.50 -11.84 10.23
CA GLY A 52 -4.17 -11.71 10.82
C GLY A 52 -4.00 -10.41 11.61
N GLY A 53 -4.80 -9.38 11.29
CA GLY A 53 -4.86 -8.13 12.05
C GLY A 53 -3.54 -7.35 12.09
N LEU A 54 -3.47 -6.43 13.05
CA LEU A 54 -2.29 -5.59 13.28
C LEU A 54 -1.16 -6.37 13.97
N GLY A 55 0.09 -5.98 13.71
CA GLY A 55 1.28 -6.67 14.23
C GLY A 55 1.75 -7.81 13.32
N ASP A 56 1.28 -7.86 12.07
CA ASP A 56 1.73 -8.83 11.07
C ASP A 56 3.13 -8.53 10.52
N ASN A 57 3.71 -7.37 10.87
CA ASN A 57 4.95 -6.81 10.30
C ASN A 57 4.93 -6.81 8.77
N GLY A 58 3.76 -6.64 8.18
CA GLY A 58 3.54 -6.72 6.74
C GLY A 58 2.42 -5.82 6.26
N TYR A 59 1.47 -6.41 5.53
CA TYR A 59 0.45 -5.68 4.80
C TYR A 59 -0.49 -4.86 5.69
N ASN A 60 -1.05 -5.45 6.77
CA ASN A 60 -1.96 -4.73 7.65
C ASN A 60 -1.25 -3.59 8.40
N ASP A 61 0.00 -3.79 8.81
CA ASP A 61 0.78 -2.75 9.47
C ASP A 61 1.11 -1.58 8.53
N GLU A 62 1.42 -1.84 7.25
CA GLU A 62 1.63 -0.80 6.24
C GLU A 62 0.34 -0.04 5.92
N VAL A 63 -0.81 -0.72 5.85
CA VAL A 63 -2.12 -0.06 5.72
C VAL A 63 -2.39 0.82 6.93
N ASN A 64 -2.18 0.31 8.15
CA ASN A 64 -2.37 1.07 9.40
C ASN A 64 -1.43 2.28 9.50
N ARG A 65 -0.25 2.20 8.91
CA ARG A 65 0.62 3.37 8.74
C ARG A 65 -0.10 4.47 7.96
N GLY A 66 -0.74 4.12 6.85
CA GLY A 66 -1.53 5.06 6.04
C GLY A 66 -2.72 5.65 6.82
N VAL A 67 -3.42 4.82 7.60
CA VAL A 67 -4.52 5.28 8.49
C VAL A 67 -4.04 6.36 9.46
N LYS A 68 -2.92 6.12 10.13
CA LYS A 68 -2.35 7.08 11.09
C LYS A 68 -1.85 8.36 10.41
N MET A 69 -1.24 8.23 9.23
CA MET A 69 -0.79 9.39 8.44
C MET A 69 -1.98 10.24 7.99
N ALA A 70 -3.05 9.62 7.48
CA ALA A 70 -4.25 10.34 7.07
C ALA A 70 -4.93 11.04 8.25
N ALA A 71 -5.03 10.38 9.40
CA ALA A 71 -5.57 10.98 10.62
C ALA A 71 -4.73 12.18 11.10
N GLU A 72 -3.39 12.10 11.01
CA GLU A 72 -2.50 13.19 11.42
C GLU A 72 -2.51 14.35 10.41
N GLU A 73 -2.53 14.07 9.10
CA GLU A 73 -2.40 15.07 8.03
C GLU A 73 -3.70 15.83 7.79
N PHE A 74 -4.85 15.13 7.78
CA PHE A 74 -6.17 15.70 7.48
C PHE A 74 -7.05 15.89 8.71
N GLY A 75 -6.58 15.52 9.91
CA GLY A 75 -7.43 15.55 11.11
C GLY A 75 -8.56 14.52 11.09
N ALA A 76 -8.51 13.52 10.21
CA ALA A 76 -9.56 12.54 10.02
C ALA A 76 -9.73 11.62 11.24
N GLU A 77 -11.00 11.30 11.56
CA GLU A 77 -11.35 10.33 12.59
C GLU A 77 -11.56 8.94 11.98
N TYR A 78 -11.20 7.88 12.71
CA TYR A 78 -11.40 6.53 12.21
C TYR A 78 -11.75 5.51 13.29
N ASP A 79 -12.54 4.52 12.88
CA ASP A 79 -12.76 3.28 13.61
C ASP A 79 -12.24 2.09 12.80
N TYR A 80 -11.91 0.98 13.45
CA TYR A 80 -11.39 -0.19 12.75
C TYR A 80 -11.90 -1.51 13.29
N ALA A 81 -11.83 -2.55 12.45
CA ALA A 81 -12.09 -3.93 12.85
C ALA A 81 -10.93 -4.83 12.41
N GLU A 82 -10.63 -5.84 13.26
CA GLU A 82 -9.62 -6.89 13.03
C GLU A 82 -10.29 -8.28 13.01
N PRO A 83 -10.94 -8.67 11.89
CA PRO A 83 -11.57 -9.98 11.77
C PRO A 83 -10.58 -11.12 11.97
N GLN A 84 -11.01 -12.16 12.64
CA GLN A 84 -10.19 -13.35 12.87
C GLN A 84 -10.43 -14.44 11.82
N ASP A 85 -11.53 -14.31 11.06
CA ASP A 85 -11.94 -15.25 10.01
C ASP A 85 -12.64 -14.50 8.88
N ILE A 86 -12.50 -15.00 7.64
CA ILE A 86 -13.10 -14.39 6.44
C ILE A 86 -14.64 -14.30 6.53
N SER A 87 -15.28 -15.18 7.28
CA SER A 87 -16.73 -15.14 7.49
C SER A 87 -17.22 -13.94 8.31
N GLU A 88 -16.33 -13.21 8.96
CA GLU A 88 -16.69 -12.01 9.73
C GLU A 88 -16.76 -10.75 8.86
N PHE A 89 -16.15 -10.73 7.68
CA PHE A 89 -16.04 -9.54 6.84
C PHE A 89 -17.39 -8.89 6.54
N GLU A 90 -18.37 -9.66 6.08
CA GLU A 90 -19.71 -9.15 5.77
C GLU A 90 -20.37 -8.54 7.01
N THR A 91 -20.23 -9.18 8.17
CA THR A 91 -20.80 -8.68 9.43
C THR A 91 -20.18 -7.35 9.84
N GLN A 92 -18.85 -7.21 9.71
CA GLN A 92 -18.15 -5.98 10.06
C GLN A 92 -18.49 -4.83 9.08
N LEU A 93 -18.56 -5.11 7.78
CA LEU A 93 -18.98 -4.14 6.77
C LEU A 93 -20.39 -3.60 7.06
N ARG A 94 -21.34 -4.50 7.35
CA ARG A 94 -22.73 -4.11 7.71
C ARG A 94 -22.78 -3.30 9.00
N MET A 95 -22.02 -3.68 10.01
CA MET A 95 -21.97 -2.97 11.28
C MET A 95 -21.57 -1.50 11.10
N PHE A 96 -20.55 -1.24 10.30
CA PHE A 96 -20.14 0.14 10.01
C PHE A 96 -21.11 0.85 9.08
N ALA A 97 -21.72 0.17 8.09
CA ALA A 97 -22.72 0.76 7.21
C ALA A 97 -24.03 1.12 7.96
N ASP A 98 -24.47 0.26 8.90
CA ASP A 98 -25.65 0.51 9.76
C ASP A 98 -25.45 1.71 10.70
N ALA A 99 -24.22 2.01 11.10
CA ALA A 99 -23.91 3.18 11.93
C ALA A 99 -24.19 4.48 11.18
N GLY A 100 -24.01 4.54 9.86
CA GLY A 100 -24.36 5.66 8.99
C GLY A 100 -23.61 6.96 9.30
N GLU A 101 -22.41 6.86 9.85
CA GLU A 101 -21.61 8.00 10.31
C GLU A 101 -20.24 8.13 9.61
N TYR A 102 -19.96 7.25 8.63
CA TYR A 102 -18.68 7.23 7.94
C TYR A 102 -18.79 7.77 6.52
N ASP A 103 -17.85 8.61 6.12
CA ASP A 103 -17.71 9.11 4.76
C ASP A 103 -17.30 7.99 3.78
N THR A 104 -16.51 7.03 4.26
CA THR A 104 -16.20 5.78 3.53
C THR A 104 -15.92 4.63 4.49
N ILE A 105 -16.19 3.40 4.03
CA ILE A 105 -15.80 2.16 4.71
C ILE A 105 -14.77 1.44 3.84
N ILE A 106 -13.56 1.25 4.37
CA ILE A 106 -12.40 0.74 3.63
C ILE A 106 -12.20 -0.76 3.92
N ALA A 107 -12.17 -1.57 2.87
CA ALA A 107 -11.80 -2.97 2.90
C ALA A 107 -10.41 -3.16 2.26
N VAL A 108 -9.51 -3.93 2.87
CA VAL A 108 -8.09 -3.92 2.51
C VAL A 108 -7.53 -5.25 2.01
N SER A 109 -8.34 -6.24 1.76
CA SER A 109 -7.86 -7.53 1.24
C SER A 109 -8.78 -8.09 0.17
N THR A 110 -8.21 -8.83 -0.77
CA THR A 110 -8.95 -9.47 -1.86
C THR A 110 -10.09 -10.38 -1.35
N GLU A 111 -9.91 -11.02 -0.20
CA GLU A 111 -10.92 -11.87 0.42
C GLU A 111 -12.18 -11.11 0.85
N GLN A 112 -12.09 -9.78 1.00
CA GLN A 112 -13.23 -8.93 1.37
C GLN A 112 -14.10 -8.51 0.17
N ALA A 113 -13.62 -8.67 -1.07
CA ALA A 113 -14.23 -8.09 -2.26
C ALA A 113 -15.70 -8.53 -2.47
N GLU A 114 -16.01 -9.81 -2.33
CA GLU A 114 -17.37 -10.32 -2.50
C GLU A 114 -18.32 -9.85 -1.37
N ALA A 115 -17.81 -9.82 -0.13
CA ALA A 115 -18.58 -9.29 1.00
C ALA A 115 -18.86 -7.78 0.83
N LEU A 116 -17.85 -7.01 0.39
CA LEU A 116 -18.02 -5.58 0.13
C LEU A 116 -19.06 -5.32 -0.98
N LYS A 117 -19.01 -6.05 -2.11
CA LYS A 117 -20.01 -5.90 -3.17
C LYS A 117 -21.43 -6.12 -2.67
N MET A 118 -21.65 -7.22 -1.92
CA MET A 118 -22.97 -7.53 -1.37
C MET A 118 -23.47 -6.42 -0.44
N VAL A 119 -22.62 -5.90 0.43
CA VAL A 119 -23.01 -4.84 1.37
C VAL A 119 -23.19 -3.50 0.64
N ALA A 120 -22.33 -3.17 -0.32
CA ALA A 120 -22.45 -1.94 -1.10
C ALA A 120 -23.74 -1.88 -1.94
N GLU A 121 -24.24 -3.01 -2.46
CA GLU A 121 -25.56 -3.11 -3.11
C GLU A 121 -26.72 -2.79 -2.16
N GLU A 122 -26.60 -3.16 -0.88
CA GLU A 122 -27.64 -2.95 0.13
C GLU A 122 -27.63 -1.52 0.70
N TYR A 123 -26.46 -0.85 0.67
CA TYR A 123 -26.25 0.51 1.19
C TYR A 123 -25.80 1.47 0.08
N PRO A 124 -26.65 1.78 -0.91
CA PRO A 124 -26.24 2.56 -2.10
C PRO A 124 -25.82 4.00 -1.79
N GLU A 125 -26.22 4.56 -0.65
CA GLU A 125 -25.81 5.91 -0.24
C GLU A 125 -24.51 5.94 0.55
N GLN A 126 -24.03 4.77 1.04
CA GLN A 126 -22.75 4.65 1.73
C GLN A 126 -21.62 4.46 0.72
N ARG A 127 -20.55 5.25 0.85
CA ARG A 127 -19.34 5.07 0.07
C ARG A 127 -18.48 3.95 0.65
N PHE A 128 -17.87 3.18 -0.25
CA PHE A 128 -16.95 2.12 0.10
C PHE A 128 -15.65 2.28 -0.68
N THR A 129 -14.55 1.85 -0.07
CA THR A 129 -13.25 1.80 -0.73
C THR A 129 -12.69 0.38 -0.65
N MET A 130 -12.29 -0.15 -1.80
CA MET A 130 -11.65 -1.46 -1.90
C MET A 130 -10.17 -1.31 -2.25
N ILE A 131 -9.29 -1.83 -1.44
CA ILE A 131 -7.85 -1.83 -1.70
C ILE A 131 -7.40 -3.17 -2.30
N ASP A 132 -6.55 -3.10 -3.33
CA ASP A 132 -5.92 -4.24 -4.02
C ASP A 132 -6.87 -5.16 -4.82
N THR A 133 -8.12 -4.76 -5.02
CA THR A 133 -9.03 -5.54 -5.86
C THR A 133 -9.90 -4.62 -6.70
N LYS A 134 -9.92 -4.85 -8.00
CA LYS A 134 -10.71 -4.06 -8.93
C LYS A 134 -12.21 -4.32 -8.75
N ILE A 135 -12.96 -3.26 -8.49
CA ILE A 135 -14.41 -3.15 -8.54
C ILE A 135 -14.71 -1.86 -9.31
N ASP A 136 -15.28 -1.93 -10.48
CA ASP A 136 -15.51 -0.78 -11.37
C ASP A 136 -16.95 -0.70 -11.93
N ASP A 137 -17.87 -1.48 -11.35
CA ASP A 137 -19.26 -1.63 -11.79
C ASP A 137 -20.28 -1.15 -10.72
N MET A 138 -19.83 -0.37 -9.71
CA MET A 138 -20.67 0.12 -8.62
C MET A 138 -20.49 1.63 -8.41
N ASP A 139 -21.59 2.38 -8.33
CA ASP A 139 -21.59 3.84 -8.24
C ASP A 139 -21.20 4.38 -6.85
N ASN A 140 -21.09 3.52 -5.85
CA ASN A 140 -20.72 3.86 -4.47
C ASN A 140 -19.44 3.18 -4.00
N VAL A 141 -18.66 2.58 -4.91
CA VAL A 141 -17.38 1.94 -4.60
C VAL A 141 -16.25 2.59 -5.39
N HIS A 142 -15.21 3.04 -4.70
CA HIS A 142 -13.91 3.34 -5.28
C HIS A 142 -12.95 2.20 -4.98
N SER A 143 -12.25 1.69 -5.97
CA SER A 143 -11.22 0.66 -5.77
C SER A 143 -9.88 1.13 -6.26
N ILE A 144 -8.83 0.84 -5.48
CA ILE A 144 -7.45 1.27 -5.74
C ILE A 144 -6.56 0.04 -5.69
N SER A 145 -5.74 -0.16 -6.72
CA SER A 145 -4.73 -1.20 -6.75
C SER A 145 -3.39 -0.67 -7.23
N ALA A 146 -2.32 -1.37 -6.88
CA ALA A 146 -1.03 -1.13 -7.50
C ALA A 146 -0.93 -1.86 -8.84
N SER A 147 -0.14 -1.32 -9.77
CA SER A 147 0.32 -2.05 -10.94
C SER A 147 1.21 -3.21 -10.50
N HIS A 148 0.70 -4.41 -10.60
CA HIS A 148 1.42 -5.61 -10.17
C HIS A 148 2.71 -5.86 -10.96
N PRO A 149 2.76 -5.65 -12.29
CA PRO A 149 4.02 -5.74 -13.02
C PRO A 149 5.03 -4.69 -12.58
N GLU A 150 4.61 -3.44 -12.38
CA GLU A 150 5.51 -2.37 -11.97
C GLU A 150 6.14 -2.61 -10.60
N GLN A 151 5.42 -3.24 -9.67
CA GLN A 151 5.93 -3.56 -8.34
C GLN A 151 7.25 -4.37 -8.40
N HIS A 152 7.40 -5.24 -9.39
CA HIS A 152 8.56 -6.14 -9.48
C HIS A 152 9.53 -5.82 -10.62
N PHE A 153 9.18 -4.89 -11.51
CA PHE A 153 9.96 -4.61 -12.71
C PHE A 153 11.38 -4.11 -12.39
N LEU A 154 11.50 -3.10 -11.53
CA LEU A 154 12.83 -2.51 -11.20
C LEU A 154 13.74 -3.51 -10.47
N SER A 155 13.18 -4.32 -9.58
CA SER A 155 13.92 -5.41 -8.94
C SER A 155 14.34 -6.48 -9.96
N GLY A 156 13.53 -6.71 -11.00
CA GLY A 156 13.88 -7.54 -12.14
C GLY A 156 15.05 -6.94 -12.94
N VAL A 157 15.01 -5.63 -13.23
CA VAL A 157 16.11 -4.90 -13.89
C VAL A 157 17.40 -5.05 -13.10
N LEU A 158 17.35 -4.80 -11.78
CA LEU A 158 18.52 -4.98 -10.91
C LEU A 158 19.05 -6.42 -10.95
N ALA A 159 18.17 -7.42 -10.86
CA ALA A 159 18.57 -8.82 -10.91
C ALA A 159 19.22 -9.19 -12.24
N GLY A 160 18.68 -8.72 -13.37
CA GLY A 160 19.25 -8.94 -14.70
C GLY A 160 20.63 -8.32 -14.89
N LEU A 161 20.88 -7.15 -14.30
CA LEU A 161 22.22 -6.51 -14.29
C LEU A 161 23.17 -7.22 -13.33
N ALA A 162 22.70 -7.58 -12.11
CA ALA A 162 23.54 -8.12 -11.05
C ALA A 162 24.05 -9.54 -11.33
N THR A 163 23.26 -10.39 -12.01
CA THR A 163 23.65 -11.78 -12.31
C THR A 163 24.87 -11.91 -13.21
N GLN A 164 25.22 -10.86 -13.97
CA GLN A 164 26.38 -10.84 -14.86
C GLN A 164 27.54 -9.94 -14.36
N ASP A 165 27.41 -9.34 -13.18
CA ASP A 165 28.35 -8.35 -12.69
C ASP A 165 29.15 -8.89 -11.48
N ASP A 166 30.46 -9.08 -11.65
CA ASP A 166 31.37 -9.58 -10.62
C ASP A 166 31.43 -8.69 -9.36
N ARG A 167 30.88 -7.48 -9.40
CA ARG A 167 30.76 -6.60 -8.23
C ARG A 167 29.69 -7.09 -7.24
N PHE A 168 28.82 -8.01 -7.65
CA PHE A 168 27.84 -8.65 -6.79
C PHE A 168 28.36 -10.01 -6.29
N PRO A 169 28.88 -10.09 -5.07
CA PRO A 169 29.68 -11.23 -4.62
C PRO A 169 28.91 -12.55 -4.46
N LEU A 170 27.58 -12.54 -4.42
CA LEU A 170 26.77 -13.75 -4.34
C LEU A 170 26.21 -14.20 -5.70
N SER A 171 26.47 -13.44 -6.78
CA SER A 171 26.18 -13.84 -8.16
C SER A 171 27.14 -14.94 -8.64
N ASN A 172 26.81 -15.60 -9.74
CA ASN A 172 27.59 -16.65 -10.36
C ASN A 172 27.55 -16.52 -11.91
N PRO A 173 28.41 -17.21 -12.68
CA PRO A 173 28.47 -17.03 -14.11
C PRO A 173 27.37 -17.75 -14.92
N GLU A 174 26.41 -18.43 -14.27
CA GLU A 174 25.42 -19.27 -14.95
C GLU A 174 24.33 -18.48 -15.65
N ASN A 175 24.13 -17.20 -15.29
CA ASN A 175 23.12 -16.30 -15.87
C ASN A 175 21.68 -16.83 -15.71
N ILE A 176 21.36 -17.33 -14.51
CA ILE A 176 20.06 -17.92 -14.18
C ILE A 176 19.47 -17.22 -12.97
N LEU A 177 18.21 -16.78 -13.10
CA LEU A 177 17.40 -16.18 -12.03
C LEU A 177 16.25 -17.12 -11.64
N GLY A 178 15.59 -16.80 -10.55
CA GLY A 178 14.38 -17.49 -10.10
C GLY A 178 13.25 -16.54 -9.68
N PHE A 179 11.99 -16.97 -9.84
CA PHE A 179 10.82 -16.35 -9.24
C PHE A 179 9.92 -17.41 -8.61
N ALA A 180 9.77 -17.35 -7.29
CA ALA A 180 8.86 -18.22 -6.55
C ALA A 180 7.47 -17.58 -6.49
N ILE A 181 6.52 -18.13 -7.28
CA ILE A 181 5.16 -17.62 -7.43
C ILE A 181 4.28 -18.19 -6.31
N ALA A 182 3.55 -17.35 -5.58
CA ALA A 182 2.69 -17.81 -4.48
C ALA A 182 1.62 -18.79 -4.95
N MET A 183 0.77 -18.34 -5.87
CA MET A 183 -0.36 -19.09 -6.42
C MET A 183 -0.57 -18.72 -7.90
N ASP A 184 -1.26 -19.57 -8.67
CA ASP A 184 -1.63 -19.27 -10.06
C ASP A 184 -2.87 -18.37 -10.09
N THR A 185 -2.66 -17.08 -9.86
CA THR A 185 -3.68 -16.03 -9.91
C THR A 185 -3.23 -14.91 -10.84
N PRO A 186 -4.17 -14.09 -11.40
CA PRO A 186 -3.80 -12.94 -12.22
C PRO A 186 -2.81 -12.00 -11.52
N THR A 187 -3.00 -11.72 -10.22
CA THR A 187 -2.10 -10.91 -9.40
C THR A 187 -0.69 -11.49 -9.37
N SER A 188 -0.54 -12.76 -8.99
CA SER A 188 0.79 -13.41 -8.89
C SER A 188 1.46 -13.56 -10.26
N ARG A 189 0.68 -13.79 -11.32
CA ARG A 189 1.19 -13.83 -12.71
C ARG A 189 1.66 -12.45 -13.17
N GLY A 190 0.92 -11.39 -12.84
CA GLY A 190 1.31 -10.00 -13.12
C GLY A 190 2.61 -9.60 -12.40
N GLN A 191 2.75 -9.98 -11.14
CA GLN A 191 3.97 -9.75 -10.35
C GLN A 191 5.18 -10.46 -10.96
N ALA A 192 5.03 -11.74 -11.30
CA ALA A 192 6.08 -12.52 -11.96
C ALA A 192 6.41 -11.95 -13.35
N SER A 193 5.39 -11.53 -14.13
CA SER A 193 5.63 -10.94 -15.45
C SER A 193 6.47 -9.67 -15.38
N GLY A 194 6.24 -8.83 -14.37
CA GLY A 194 7.04 -7.63 -14.14
C GLY A 194 8.51 -7.95 -13.85
N PHE A 195 8.77 -8.89 -12.94
CA PHE A 195 10.14 -9.31 -12.65
C PHE A 195 10.85 -9.91 -13.87
N LEU A 196 10.18 -10.83 -14.58
CA LEU A 196 10.74 -11.46 -15.78
C LEU A 196 10.99 -10.45 -16.89
N ALA A 197 10.06 -9.50 -17.08
CA ALA A 197 10.22 -8.42 -18.06
C ALA A 197 11.41 -7.52 -17.71
N GLY A 198 11.54 -7.10 -16.46
CA GLY A 198 12.67 -6.29 -15.99
C GLY A 198 14.01 -6.98 -16.17
N ALA A 199 14.08 -8.25 -15.79
CA ALA A 199 15.30 -9.04 -15.93
C ALA A 199 15.72 -9.21 -17.41
N LYS A 200 14.78 -9.54 -18.30
CA LYS A 200 15.03 -9.67 -19.74
C LYS A 200 15.26 -8.33 -20.44
N TYR A 201 14.67 -7.26 -19.95
CA TYR A 201 14.93 -5.89 -20.45
C TYR A 201 16.40 -5.52 -20.25
N ALA A 202 16.98 -5.84 -19.08
CA ALA A 202 18.36 -5.55 -18.73
C ALA A 202 19.34 -6.60 -19.26
N ASN A 203 18.89 -7.85 -19.41
CA ASN A 203 19.71 -9.00 -19.78
C ASN A 203 18.90 -9.97 -20.65
N PRO A 204 18.89 -9.77 -21.99
CA PRO A 204 18.05 -10.58 -22.89
C PRO A 204 18.36 -12.08 -22.89
N ASP A 205 19.57 -12.47 -22.52
CA ASP A 205 20.06 -13.87 -22.52
C ASP A 205 19.82 -14.60 -21.19
N VAL A 206 19.18 -13.97 -20.20
CA VAL A 206 18.94 -14.55 -18.88
C VAL A 206 17.92 -15.71 -18.94
N GLU A 207 18.27 -16.84 -18.33
CA GLU A 207 17.30 -17.91 -18.04
C GLU A 207 16.57 -17.60 -16.72
N ILE A 208 15.24 -17.76 -16.70
CA ILE A 208 14.46 -17.51 -15.47
C ILE A 208 13.63 -18.74 -15.13
N LEU A 209 13.87 -19.30 -13.95
CA LEU A 209 13.15 -20.42 -13.39
C LEU A 209 11.94 -19.93 -12.63
N THR A 210 10.75 -20.49 -12.90
CA THR A 210 9.53 -20.18 -12.16
C THR A 210 8.94 -21.43 -11.53
N ASN A 211 8.47 -21.33 -10.28
CA ASN A 211 7.75 -22.41 -9.60
C ASN A 211 6.61 -21.82 -8.75
N TYR A 212 5.50 -22.57 -8.64
CA TYR A 212 4.39 -22.24 -7.79
C TYR A 212 4.51 -22.88 -6.42
N ILE A 213 4.46 -22.07 -5.36
CA ILE A 213 4.50 -22.55 -3.96
C ILE A 213 3.19 -23.24 -3.59
N GLY A 214 2.05 -22.71 -4.09
CA GLY A 214 0.72 -23.23 -3.81
C GLY A 214 0.01 -22.53 -2.64
N GLY A 215 0.62 -21.50 -2.03
CA GLY A 215 0.01 -20.76 -0.93
C GLY A 215 0.89 -19.67 -0.33
N TYR A 216 0.27 -18.87 0.54
CA TYR A 216 0.94 -17.75 1.22
C TYR A 216 1.48 -18.11 2.62
N ASN A 217 1.25 -19.34 3.10
CA ASN A 217 1.61 -19.78 4.46
C ASN A 217 2.26 -21.17 4.48
N ASP A 218 3.19 -21.43 3.54
CA ASP A 218 3.97 -22.68 3.48
C ASP A 218 5.46 -22.39 3.23
N PRO A 219 6.21 -21.96 4.27
CA PRO A 219 7.63 -21.68 4.15
C PRO A 219 8.47 -22.94 3.90
N VAL A 220 7.96 -24.13 4.21
CA VAL A 220 8.70 -25.40 3.97
C VAL A 220 8.74 -25.68 2.47
N THR A 221 7.61 -25.72 1.80
CA THR A 221 7.54 -25.90 0.34
C THR A 221 8.31 -24.79 -0.39
N ALA A 222 8.17 -23.53 0.04
CA ALA A 222 8.88 -22.41 -0.55
C ALA A 222 10.41 -22.56 -0.46
N LYS A 223 10.91 -23.04 0.70
CA LYS A 223 12.34 -23.33 0.86
C LYS A 223 12.83 -24.43 -0.08
N GLU A 224 12.10 -25.54 -0.17
CA GLU A 224 12.47 -26.66 -1.04
C GLU A 224 12.53 -26.22 -2.51
N LEU A 225 11.56 -25.46 -2.98
CA LEU A 225 11.51 -24.93 -4.35
C LEU A 225 12.67 -23.97 -4.63
N ALA A 226 12.96 -23.05 -3.71
CA ALA A 226 14.08 -22.13 -3.85
C ALA A 226 15.43 -22.86 -3.85
N LEU A 227 15.61 -23.88 -3.00
CA LEU A 227 16.82 -24.72 -3.02
C LEU A 227 17.03 -25.39 -4.38
N VAL A 228 15.95 -25.90 -5.00
CA VAL A 228 16.03 -26.48 -6.36
C VAL A 228 16.42 -25.43 -7.39
N MET A 229 15.91 -24.19 -7.31
CA MET A 229 16.31 -23.10 -8.21
C MET A 229 17.80 -22.76 -8.05
N TYR A 230 18.28 -22.59 -6.82
CA TYR A 230 19.71 -22.33 -6.55
C TYR A 230 20.61 -23.50 -6.98
N GLU A 231 20.19 -24.76 -6.80
CA GLU A 231 20.94 -25.95 -7.28
C GLU A 231 20.99 -26.05 -8.80
N ARG A 232 20.02 -25.49 -9.50
CA ARG A 232 20.02 -25.35 -10.96
C ARG A 232 20.85 -24.19 -11.47
N GLY A 233 21.46 -23.41 -10.60
CA GLY A 233 22.35 -22.32 -10.95
C GLY A 233 21.75 -20.92 -10.77
N ALA A 234 20.52 -20.77 -10.31
CA ALA A 234 20.00 -19.44 -9.99
C ALA A 234 20.87 -18.79 -8.89
N ASP A 235 21.21 -17.54 -9.08
CA ASP A 235 21.96 -16.76 -8.08
C ASP A 235 21.10 -15.74 -7.36
N ILE A 236 19.97 -15.36 -7.94
CA ILE A 236 19.00 -14.44 -7.37
C ILE A 236 17.59 -15.06 -7.52
N VAL A 237 16.85 -15.19 -6.42
CA VAL A 237 15.46 -15.66 -6.44
C VAL A 237 14.57 -14.58 -5.86
N SER A 238 13.57 -14.11 -6.62
CA SER A 238 12.54 -13.19 -6.14
C SER A 238 11.31 -13.96 -5.64
N VAL A 239 10.62 -13.39 -4.64
CA VAL A 239 9.41 -13.98 -4.03
C VAL A 239 8.45 -12.92 -3.53
N ASN A 240 7.15 -13.16 -3.78
CA ASN A 240 6.05 -12.45 -3.11
C ASN A 240 4.99 -13.48 -2.69
N ALA A 241 5.10 -14.00 -1.49
CA ALA A 241 4.28 -15.13 -1.03
C ALA A 241 3.95 -15.08 0.47
N GLY A 242 3.73 -13.89 1.02
CA GLY A 242 3.41 -13.73 2.44
C GLY A 242 4.44 -14.43 3.34
N SER A 243 3.99 -15.18 4.35
CA SER A 243 4.88 -15.90 5.27
C SER A 243 5.65 -17.05 4.61
N SER A 244 5.21 -17.58 3.45
CA SER A 244 5.98 -18.53 2.65
C SER A 244 7.33 -17.97 2.21
N SER A 245 7.43 -16.65 2.00
CA SER A 245 8.67 -15.96 1.60
C SER A 245 9.84 -16.25 2.54
N GLN A 246 9.58 -16.44 3.85
CA GLN A 246 10.62 -16.79 4.84
C GLN A 246 11.40 -18.06 4.44
N GLY A 247 10.75 -19.01 3.78
CA GLY A 247 11.40 -20.21 3.25
C GLY A 247 12.44 -19.90 2.18
N VAL A 248 12.13 -18.96 1.27
CA VAL A 248 13.05 -18.54 0.20
C VAL A 248 14.26 -17.81 0.79
N PHE A 249 14.06 -16.92 1.77
CA PHE A 249 15.14 -16.27 2.51
C PHE A 249 16.05 -17.28 3.22
N ALA A 250 15.46 -18.30 3.86
CA ALA A 250 16.22 -19.36 4.49
C ALA A 250 17.05 -20.20 3.47
N ALA A 251 16.51 -20.44 2.28
CA ALA A 251 17.24 -21.11 1.20
C ALA A 251 18.39 -20.26 0.66
N ALA A 252 18.15 -18.95 0.45
CA ALA A 252 19.16 -17.98 0.02
C ALA A 252 20.36 -17.97 0.96
N LYS A 253 20.09 -17.88 2.27
CA LYS A 253 21.11 -17.93 3.31
C LYS A 253 21.89 -19.25 3.33
N GLU A 254 21.20 -20.38 3.19
CA GLU A 254 21.82 -21.71 3.15
C GLU A 254 22.75 -21.88 1.94
N LYS A 255 22.36 -21.33 0.79
CA LYS A 255 23.13 -21.43 -0.47
C LYS A 255 24.11 -20.27 -0.68
N ASN A 256 24.12 -19.26 0.20
CA ASN A 256 24.90 -18.04 0.05
C ASN A 256 24.62 -17.40 -1.33
N ARG A 257 23.36 -17.07 -1.59
CA ARG A 257 22.82 -16.49 -2.81
C ARG A 257 21.89 -15.33 -2.49
N TYR A 258 21.55 -14.52 -3.48
CA TYR A 258 20.65 -13.40 -3.30
C TYR A 258 19.17 -13.80 -3.29
N VAL A 259 18.39 -13.01 -2.55
CA VAL A 259 16.92 -13.05 -2.54
C VAL A 259 16.36 -11.65 -2.69
N ILE A 260 15.21 -11.53 -3.35
CA ILE A 260 14.42 -10.29 -3.44
C ILE A 260 13.04 -10.57 -2.85
N GLY A 261 12.69 -9.85 -1.79
CA GLY A 261 11.39 -9.92 -1.14
C GLY A 261 10.50 -8.72 -1.45
N THR A 262 9.40 -8.59 -0.71
CA THR A 262 8.43 -7.50 -0.85
C THR A 262 8.11 -6.78 0.47
N SER A 263 8.74 -7.18 1.56
CA SER A 263 8.56 -6.56 2.88
C SER A 263 9.90 -6.11 3.43
N LEU A 264 9.99 -4.85 3.83
CA LEU A 264 11.17 -4.29 4.52
C LEU A 264 11.44 -5.01 5.86
N ALA A 265 10.38 -5.54 6.51
CA ALA A 265 10.51 -6.31 7.74
C ALA A 265 11.19 -7.68 7.54
N MET A 266 11.28 -8.19 6.30
CA MET A 266 11.93 -9.45 5.98
C MET A 266 13.35 -9.28 5.44
N VAL A 267 13.86 -8.05 5.32
CA VAL A 267 15.22 -7.80 4.83
C VAL A 267 16.25 -8.54 5.70
N ASP A 268 17.06 -9.37 5.06
CA ASP A 268 18.27 -9.97 5.66
C ASP A 268 19.48 -9.32 4.96
N PRO A 269 20.25 -8.46 5.67
CA PRO A 269 21.32 -7.68 5.06
C PRO A 269 22.34 -8.50 4.28
N GLU A 270 22.60 -9.74 4.71
CA GLU A 270 23.63 -10.61 4.12
C GLU A 270 23.25 -11.18 2.76
N VAL A 271 21.94 -11.37 2.49
CA VAL A 271 21.45 -12.08 1.29
C VAL A 271 20.41 -11.33 0.50
N SER A 272 19.79 -10.27 1.03
CA SER A 272 18.85 -9.44 0.26
C SER A 272 19.60 -8.63 -0.78
N LEU A 273 19.10 -8.63 -2.03
CA LEU A 273 19.59 -7.78 -3.11
C LEU A 273 18.76 -6.49 -3.22
N SER A 274 17.47 -6.60 -3.03
CA SER A 274 16.52 -5.48 -2.95
C SER A 274 15.20 -5.94 -2.35
N THR A 275 14.31 -4.98 -2.13
CA THR A 275 12.89 -5.22 -1.83
C THR A 275 12.05 -4.61 -2.94
N SER A 276 11.12 -5.38 -3.52
CA SER A 276 10.11 -4.87 -4.46
C SER A 276 9.01 -4.17 -3.66
N VAL A 277 8.92 -2.85 -3.74
CA VAL A 277 8.09 -2.03 -2.86
C VAL A 277 6.71 -1.78 -3.47
N LYS A 278 5.68 -1.90 -2.64
CA LYS A 278 4.34 -1.38 -2.87
C LYS A 278 3.92 -0.56 -1.65
N LYS A 279 3.82 0.76 -1.84
CA LYS A 279 3.48 1.70 -0.76
C LYS A 279 1.95 1.76 -0.57
N VAL A 280 1.37 0.67 -0.07
CA VAL A 280 -0.08 0.56 0.15
C VAL A 280 -0.64 1.64 1.08
N TRP A 281 0.18 2.16 2.00
CA TRP A 281 -0.18 3.26 2.87
C TRP A 281 -0.57 4.54 2.12
N LEU A 282 -0.01 4.77 0.91
CA LEU A 282 -0.39 5.90 0.05
C LEU A 282 -1.84 5.81 -0.43
N PHE A 283 -2.40 4.62 -0.60
CA PHE A 283 -3.79 4.47 -1.01
C PHE A 283 -4.74 5.06 0.02
N ILE A 284 -4.47 4.78 1.31
CA ILE A 284 -5.30 5.31 2.40
C ILE A 284 -5.17 6.83 2.48
N VAL A 285 -3.94 7.36 2.45
CA VAL A 285 -3.71 8.81 2.49
C VAL A 285 -4.43 9.53 1.34
N GLN A 286 -4.29 9.02 0.12
CA GLN A 286 -4.90 9.64 -1.06
C GLN A 286 -6.41 9.49 -1.11
N GLU A 287 -6.95 8.39 -0.56
CA GLU A 287 -8.40 8.20 -0.44
C GLU A 287 -9.01 9.21 0.51
N ILE A 288 -8.42 9.37 1.68
CA ILE A 288 -8.89 10.35 2.67
C ILE A 288 -8.68 11.78 2.16
N GLU A 289 -7.57 12.06 1.47
CA GLU A 289 -7.35 13.36 0.80
C GLU A 289 -8.44 13.67 -0.22
N SER A 290 -8.91 12.66 -0.99
CA SER A 290 -9.95 12.85 -1.99
C SER A 290 -11.30 13.18 -1.36
N LEU A 291 -11.61 12.59 -0.22
CA LEU A 291 -12.81 12.88 0.57
C LEU A 291 -12.74 14.29 1.17
N ASP A 292 -11.63 14.64 1.80
CA ASP A 292 -11.37 15.96 2.38
C ASP A 292 -11.51 17.08 1.35
N LYS A 293 -11.00 16.86 0.14
CA LYS A 293 -11.12 17.82 -0.98
C LYS A 293 -12.45 17.77 -1.74
N GLY A 294 -13.34 16.84 -1.42
CA GLY A 294 -14.60 16.63 -2.14
C GLY A 294 -14.41 16.19 -3.59
N THR A 295 -13.32 15.50 -3.89
CA THR A 295 -12.99 14.99 -5.23
C THR A 295 -13.14 13.48 -5.36
N TRP A 296 -13.69 12.82 -4.36
CA TRP A 296 -13.94 11.40 -4.37
C TRP A 296 -14.89 11.01 -5.53
N GLU A 297 -14.52 10.01 -6.30
CA GLU A 297 -15.32 9.46 -7.39
C GLU A 297 -15.30 7.93 -7.32
N PRO A 298 -16.42 7.24 -7.65
CA PRO A 298 -16.43 5.78 -7.73
C PRO A 298 -15.64 5.29 -8.95
N GLY A 299 -15.32 4.00 -8.95
CA GLY A 299 -14.65 3.34 -10.06
C GLY A 299 -13.33 2.69 -9.67
N PHE A 300 -12.46 2.44 -10.63
CA PHE A 300 -11.17 1.80 -10.40
C PHE A 300 -9.99 2.70 -10.78
N THR A 301 -9.04 2.78 -9.87
CA THR A 301 -7.77 3.48 -10.08
C THR A 301 -6.60 2.51 -9.90
N GLU A 302 -5.78 2.34 -10.92
CA GLU A 302 -4.49 1.65 -10.82
C GLU A 302 -3.38 2.69 -10.67
N LYS A 303 -2.45 2.47 -9.73
CA LYS A 303 -1.33 3.36 -9.43
C LYS A 303 -0.01 2.61 -9.49
N GLY A 304 1.01 3.28 -9.98
CA GLY A 304 2.30 2.67 -10.23
C GLY A 304 3.48 3.56 -9.87
N MET A 305 4.51 3.49 -10.70
CA MET A 305 5.72 4.30 -10.56
C MET A 305 5.46 5.79 -10.78
N ALA A 306 4.51 6.14 -11.66
CA ALA A 306 4.14 7.52 -11.94
C ALA A 306 3.63 8.25 -10.67
N GLU A 307 2.89 7.54 -9.82
CA GLU A 307 2.37 8.05 -8.55
C GLU A 307 3.30 7.74 -7.35
N GLY A 308 4.46 7.13 -7.61
CA GLY A 308 5.42 6.76 -6.57
C GLY A 308 4.96 5.62 -5.66
N VAL A 309 3.96 4.84 -6.08
CA VAL A 309 3.39 3.73 -5.32
C VAL A 309 4.26 2.48 -5.39
N THR A 310 4.79 2.18 -6.57
CA THR A 310 5.68 1.03 -6.79
C THR A 310 7.11 1.49 -7.01
N ASP A 311 8.05 0.76 -6.43
CA ASP A 311 9.48 1.05 -6.50
C ASP A 311 10.30 -0.17 -6.08
N TYR A 312 11.62 -0.01 -5.98
CA TYR A 312 12.51 -0.93 -5.27
C TYR A 312 13.18 -0.21 -4.12
N ASP A 313 13.65 -0.97 -3.14
CA ASP A 313 14.37 -0.44 -1.99
C ASP A 313 15.63 -1.27 -1.74
N VAL A 314 16.72 -0.60 -1.39
CA VAL A 314 18.04 -1.19 -1.10
C VAL A 314 18.57 -0.74 0.27
N GLU A 315 17.72 -0.15 1.11
CA GLU A 315 18.10 0.28 2.44
C GLU A 315 18.36 -0.91 3.37
N GLY A 316 19.40 -0.82 4.16
CA GLY A 316 19.74 -1.84 5.16
C GLY A 316 20.44 -3.08 4.60
N LEU A 317 20.90 -3.08 3.35
CA LEU A 317 21.62 -4.18 2.72
C LEU A 317 23.13 -4.08 2.96
N ASP A 318 23.81 -5.23 3.02
CA ASP A 318 25.27 -5.28 3.06
C ASP A 318 25.91 -5.09 1.67
N VAL A 319 25.15 -5.38 0.59
CA VAL A 319 25.61 -5.20 -0.79
C VAL A 319 25.48 -3.74 -1.21
N GLU A 320 26.56 -3.17 -1.72
CA GLU A 320 26.57 -1.84 -2.33
C GLU A 320 26.17 -1.95 -3.81
N ILE A 321 25.10 -1.26 -4.20
CA ILE A 321 24.67 -1.21 -5.60
C ILE A 321 25.50 -0.15 -6.32
N PRO A 322 26.24 -0.50 -7.40
CA PRO A 322 27.07 0.46 -8.13
C PRO A 322 26.25 1.61 -8.74
N GLU A 323 26.80 2.84 -8.74
CA GLU A 323 26.13 4.04 -9.24
C GLU A 323 25.67 3.92 -10.71
N ASP A 324 26.45 3.23 -11.56
CA ASP A 324 26.07 2.98 -12.95
C ASP A 324 24.89 2.00 -13.09
N VAL A 325 24.74 1.07 -12.15
CA VAL A 325 23.57 0.17 -12.08
C VAL A 325 22.35 0.97 -11.61
N ILE A 326 22.48 1.80 -10.58
CA ILE A 326 21.40 2.68 -10.11
C ILE A 326 20.92 3.59 -11.26
N ALA A 327 21.84 4.22 -12.00
CA ALA A 327 21.48 5.09 -13.11
C ALA A 327 20.65 4.38 -14.20
N LYS A 328 20.95 3.12 -14.49
CA LYS A 328 20.19 2.30 -15.45
C LYS A 328 18.80 1.95 -14.94
N ILE A 329 18.66 1.67 -13.63
CA ILE A 329 17.37 1.39 -13.00
C ILE A 329 16.52 2.66 -13.01
N ASP A 330 17.11 3.83 -12.74
CA ASP A 330 16.42 5.12 -12.75
C ASP A 330 15.91 5.47 -14.16
N GLU A 331 16.71 5.21 -15.20
CA GLU A 331 16.27 5.37 -16.59
C GLU A 331 15.08 4.45 -16.91
N ALA A 332 15.12 3.20 -16.49
CA ALA A 332 14.02 2.25 -16.68
C ALA A 332 12.76 2.72 -15.92
N ARG A 333 12.92 3.26 -14.69
CA ARG A 333 11.82 3.84 -13.92
C ARG A 333 11.17 5.01 -14.66
N GLU A 334 11.97 5.95 -15.19
CA GLU A 334 11.45 7.10 -15.93
C GLU A 334 10.67 6.69 -17.18
N LYS A 335 11.12 5.69 -17.92
CA LYS A 335 10.43 5.17 -19.10
C LYS A 335 9.08 4.54 -18.74
N VAL A 336 9.00 3.77 -17.64
CA VAL A 336 7.72 3.20 -17.17
C VAL A 336 6.81 4.31 -16.63
N ALA A 337 7.30 5.18 -15.77
CA ALA A 337 6.52 6.25 -15.16
C ALA A 337 5.97 7.26 -16.19
N SER A 338 6.69 7.50 -17.30
CA SER A 338 6.21 8.34 -18.39
C SER A 338 5.26 7.62 -19.36
N GLY A 339 5.09 6.30 -19.24
CA GLY A 339 4.31 5.48 -20.18
C GLY A 339 5.04 5.20 -21.52
N GLU A 340 6.32 5.55 -21.64
CA GLU A 340 7.14 5.18 -22.82
C GLU A 340 7.34 3.67 -22.88
N LEU A 341 7.52 3.02 -21.73
CA LEU A 341 7.68 1.58 -21.61
C LEU A 341 6.46 0.98 -20.89
N VAL A 342 5.57 0.34 -21.65
CA VAL A 342 4.38 -0.34 -21.12
C VAL A 342 4.71 -1.80 -20.83
N LEU A 343 4.50 -2.23 -19.58
CA LEU A 343 4.89 -3.56 -19.13
C LEU A 343 3.86 -4.64 -19.50
N PRO A 344 4.30 -5.91 -19.70
CA PRO A 344 3.39 -7.03 -19.89
C PRO A 344 2.68 -7.36 -18.57
N THR A 345 1.40 -7.70 -18.64
CA THR A 345 0.56 -7.98 -17.46
C THR A 345 0.42 -9.47 -17.16
N ASP A 346 0.96 -10.33 -18.01
CA ASP A 346 0.91 -11.79 -17.86
C ASP A 346 2.21 -12.44 -18.35
N LEU A 347 2.54 -13.59 -17.77
CA LEU A 347 3.74 -14.36 -18.10
C LEU A 347 3.85 -14.72 -19.58
N ASP A 348 2.72 -15.03 -20.23
CA ASP A 348 2.67 -15.45 -21.63
C ASP A 348 3.04 -14.33 -22.62
N GLN A 349 3.07 -13.08 -22.14
CA GLN A 349 3.41 -11.90 -22.94
C GLN A 349 4.89 -11.54 -22.87
N VAL A 350 5.61 -12.01 -21.84
CA VAL A 350 6.96 -11.54 -21.49
C VAL A 350 7.97 -11.76 -22.63
N ASP A 351 8.00 -12.94 -23.24
CA ASP A 351 9.01 -13.24 -24.26
C ASP A 351 8.81 -12.40 -25.54
N ALA A 352 7.56 -12.19 -25.95
CA ALA A 352 7.24 -11.34 -27.11
C ALA A 352 7.59 -9.88 -26.81
N TRP A 353 7.25 -9.41 -25.58
CA TRP A 353 7.55 -8.05 -25.14
C TRP A 353 9.07 -7.81 -25.04
N ALA A 354 9.83 -8.73 -24.48
CA ALA A 354 11.28 -8.60 -24.33
C ALA A 354 12.04 -8.61 -25.67
N ALA A 355 11.47 -9.25 -26.69
CA ALA A 355 12.06 -9.22 -28.04
C ALA A 355 12.03 -7.82 -28.69
N GLU A 356 11.09 -6.97 -28.27
CA GLU A 356 10.89 -5.61 -28.79
C GLU A 356 11.44 -4.52 -27.84
N ASN A 357 11.69 -4.87 -26.57
CA ASN A 357 12.09 -3.93 -25.51
C ASN A 357 13.37 -4.44 -24.82
N GLN A 358 14.46 -3.74 -25.05
CA GLN A 358 15.76 -4.03 -24.45
C GLN A 358 16.41 -2.74 -23.97
N MET A 359 17.18 -2.85 -22.89
CA MET A 359 18.00 -1.75 -22.38
C MET A 359 19.14 -1.46 -23.39
N GLU A 360 19.35 -0.18 -23.71
CA GLU A 360 20.44 0.28 -24.60
C GLU A 360 21.80 0.24 -23.94
#